data_8165bf8c6dfcd587e51f539baf86af9c
#
_entry.id   8165bf8c6dfcd587e51f539baf86af9c
#
_cell.length_a   1.000
_cell.length_b   1.000
_cell.length_c   1.000
_cell.angle_alpha   90.00
_cell.angle_beta   90.00
_cell.angle_gamma   90.00
#
_symmetry.space_group_name_H-M   'P 1'
#
loop_
_entity.id
_entity.type
_entity.pdbx_description
1 polymer ?
#
loop_
_entity_poly.entity_id
_entity_poly.type
_entity_poly.pdbx_seq_one_letter_code
_entity_poly.pdbx_strand_id
1 'polypeptide(L)'
;KVYEQIESDLIFALQLPDTYDKSDLGRVTSNAAEALLAKTYLTNKKYNDAKTHLNNIIITEKYDLLTDIKDVFDVNNEMNKEILFAIKYSKTLIDGGHGMWLSLSDVTLGHFSDVLKGAYNSDDARAGLLEYKKSGSVYLPMKYYDIQDVSTKDVGNDFIVLRYADILLMYAEVLNEESFDTDINSKNSGFYYLNKVRDRAGLPNLTSLEVPSQSDFKKAVLNERYLEFPLEGNRWFDLIRTGTAKEVIKAAYDIDIPDYRLIFPIPSAEVEKVNNPNILPQNPQY
;
A
#
# COMPACT_ATOMS: atom_id res chain seq x y z
N LYS A 1 15.23 -17.57 6.90
CA LYS A 1 15.25 -17.29 8.37
C LYS A 1 14.37 -16.09 8.74
N VAL A 2 14.59 -14.87 8.18
CA VAL A 2 13.78 -13.69 8.56
C VAL A 2 12.31 -13.89 8.19
N TYR A 3 12.02 -14.28 6.97
CA TYR A 3 10.63 -14.55 6.54
C TYR A 3 9.98 -15.70 7.31
N GLU A 4 10.73 -16.76 7.63
CA GLU A 4 10.22 -17.86 8.46
C GLU A 4 9.81 -17.38 9.86
N GLN A 5 10.57 -16.45 10.45
CA GLN A 5 10.21 -15.84 11.72
C GLN A 5 8.98 -14.95 11.59
N ILE A 6 8.91 -14.10 10.54
CA ILE A 6 7.74 -13.26 10.27
C ILE A 6 6.47 -14.11 10.10
N GLU A 7 6.55 -15.18 9.32
CA GLU A 7 5.44 -16.11 9.13
C GLU A 7 5.00 -16.74 10.48
N SER A 8 5.96 -17.20 11.29
CA SER A 8 5.68 -17.78 12.60
C SER A 8 5.02 -16.80 13.56
N ASP A 9 5.52 -15.57 13.63
CA ASP A 9 5.00 -14.52 14.50
C ASP A 9 3.58 -14.10 14.07
N LEU A 10 3.34 -14.00 12.77
CA LEU A 10 2.03 -13.65 12.22
C LEU A 10 1.01 -14.78 12.40
N ILE A 11 1.41 -16.04 12.24
CA ILE A 11 0.56 -17.20 12.54
C ILE A 11 0.15 -17.20 14.03
N PHE A 12 1.09 -16.88 14.92
CA PHE A 12 0.76 -16.72 16.34
C PHE A 12 -0.23 -15.56 16.57
N ALA A 13 -0.05 -14.44 15.85
CA ALA A 13 -0.91 -13.26 15.94
C ALA A 13 -2.34 -13.48 15.41
N LEU A 14 -2.62 -14.55 14.67
CA LEU A 14 -3.99 -14.91 14.28
C LEU A 14 -4.90 -15.23 15.48
N GLN A 15 -4.32 -15.44 16.67
CA GLN A 15 -5.07 -15.66 17.91
C GLN A 15 -5.55 -14.36 18.56
N LEU A 16 -5.18 -13.20 18.03
CA LEU A 16 -5.65 -11.89 18.52
C LEU A 16 -7.16 -11.76 18.31
N PRO A 17 -7.84 -10.90 19.09
CA PRO A 17 -9.22 -10.55 18.84
C PRO A 17 -9.42 -10.02 17.41
N ASP A 18 -10.56 -10.31 16.83
CA ASP A 18 -10.93 -9.82 15.50
C ASP A 18 -11.51 -8.39 15.53
N THR A 19 -11.88 -7.91 16.72
CA THR A 19 -12.36 -6.55 16.98
C THR A 19 -11.92 -6.09 18.37
N TYR A 20 -11.92 -4.79 18.56
CA TYR A 20 -11.72 -4.13 19.86
C TYR A 20 -12.81 -3.11 20.13
N ASP A 21 -13.02 -2.77 21.39
CA ASP A 21 -13.89 -1.67 21.79
C ASP A 21 -13.36 -0.32 21.29
N LYS A 22 -14.23 0.70 21.26
CA LYS A 22 -13.88 2.04 20.75
C LYS A 22 -12.64 2.67 21.43
N SER A 23 -12.41 2.36 22.71
CA SER A 23 -11.23 2.85 23.47
C SER A 23 -9.92 2.22 23.01
N ASP A 24 -9.98 1.08 22.35
CA ASP A 24 -8.83 0.27 21.93
C ASP A 24 -8.68 0.19 20.41
N LEU A 25 -9.43 1.01 19.66
CA LEU A 25 -9.27 1.11 18.19
C LEU A 25 -7.84 1.49 17.82
N GLY A 26 -7.28 0.78 16.83
CA GLY A 26 -5.89 0.93 16.40
C GLY A 26 -4.97 -0.18 16.93
N ARG A 27 -5.42 -1.03 17.88
CA ARG A 27 -4.71 -2.27 18.19
C ARG A 27 -4.75 -3.25 17.02
N VAL A 28 -3.70 -4.03 16.89
CA VAL A 28 -3.60 -5.07 15.83
C VAL A 28 -4.66 -6.15 16.07
N THR A 29 -5.49 -6.39 15.07
CA THR A 29 -6.50 -7.46 15.07
C THR A 29 -5.96 -8.72 14.39
N SER A 30 -6.64 -9.86 14.58
CA SER A 30 -6.35 -11.10 13.84
C SER A 30 -6.43 -10.89 12.32
N ASN A 31 -7.42 -10.12 11.83
CA ASN A 31 -7.55 -9.80 10.39
C ASN A 31 -6.38 -8.94 9.87
N ALA A 32 -5.85 -8.04 10.68
CA ALA A 32 -4.65 -7.27 10.31
C ALA A 32 -3.40 -8.17 10.23
N ALA A 33 -3.26 -9.11 11.17
CA ALA A 33 -2.20 -10.12 11.14
C ALA A 33 -2.34 -11.05 9.92
N GLU A 34 -3.56 -11.47 9.61
CA GLU A 34 -3.87 -12.32 8.45
C GLU A 34 -3.57 -11.62 7.12
N ALA A 35 -3.90 -10.34 7.01
CA ALA A 35 -3.58 -9.53 5.83
C ALA A 35 -2.06 -9.40 5.62
N LEU A 36 -1.30 -9.16 6.70
CA LEU A 36 0.15 -9.06 6.62
C LEU A 36 0.80 -10.41 6.32
N LEU A 37 0.26 -11.50 6.86
CA LEU A 37 0.70 -12.87 6.54
C LEU A 37 0.49 -13.18 5.06
N ALA A 38 -0.69 -12.86 4.51
CA ALA A 38 -0.97 -13.01 3.10
C ALA A 38 0.00 -12.20 2.22
N LYS A 39 0.30 -10.96 2.60
CA LYS A 39 1.27 -10.09 1.91
C LYS A 39 2.69 -10.67 1.98
N THR A 40 3.06 -11.29 3.10
CA THR A 40 4.33 -11.99 3.28
C THR A 40 4.43 -13.21 2.37
N TYR A 41 3.37 -14.03 2.30
CA TYR A 41 3.30 -15.16 1.38
C TYR A 41 3.36 -14.75 -0.08
N LEU A 42 2.62 -13.70 -0.47
CA LEU A 42 2.67 -13.14 -1.82
C LEU A 42 4.10 -12.69 -2.19
N THR A 43 4.79 -12.00 -1.27
CA THR A 43 6.18 -11.57 -1.45
C THR A 43 7.12 -12.75 -1.69
N ASN A 44 6.90 -13.85 -0.98
CA ASN A 44 7.67 -15.09 -1.09
C ASN A 44 7.17 -16.01 -2.22
N LYS A 45 6.20 -15.57 -3.04
CA LYS A 45 5.58 -16.35 -4.13
C LYS A 45 4.90 -17.64 -3.67
N LYS A 46 4.47 -17.69 -2.41
CA LYS A 46 3.64 -18.75 -1.83
C LYS A 46 2.16 -18.44 -2.12
N TYR A 47 1.78 -18.50 -3.40
CA TYR A 47 0.50 -17.98 -3.88
C TYR A 47 -0.72 -18.70 -3.28
N ASN A 48 -0.66 -20.02 -3.07
CA ASN A 48 -1.76 -20.79 -2.48
C ASN A 48 -2.01 -20.39 -1.02
N ASP A 49 -0.93 -20.18 -0.25
CA ASP A 49 -1.03 -19.72 1.14
C ASP A 49 -1.59 -18.29 1.19
N ALA A 50 -1.06 -17.39 0.35
CA ALA A 50 -1.57 -16.04 0.21
C ALA A 50 -3.06 -16.02 -0.16
N LYS A 51 -3.49 -16.84 -1.14
CA LYS A 51 -4.89 -16.97 -1.55
C LYS A 51 -5.79 -17.36 -0.39
N THR A 52 -5.38 -18.35 0.40
CA THR A 52 -6.15 -18.83 1.53
C THR A 52 -6.42 -17.72 2.54
N HIS A 53 -5.38 -17.00 2.96
CA HIS A 53 -5.51 -15.94 3.96
C HIS A 53 -6.26 -14.70 3.43
N LEU A 54 -6.07 -14.34 2.15
CA LEU A 54 -6.84 -13.25 1.53
C LEU A 54 -8.32 -13.61 1.43
N ASN A 55 -8.64 -14.84 1.03
CA ASN A 55 -10.01 -15.32 0.97
C ASN A 55 -10.69 -15.31 2.34
N ASN A 56 -9.99 -15.71 3.40
CA ASN A 56 -10.52 -15.67 4.76
C ASN A 56 -11.00 -14.27 5.13
N ILE A 57 -10.23 -13.23 4.80
CA ILE A 57 -10.62 -11.83 5.05
C ILE A 57 -11.85 -11.46 4.22
N ILE A 58 -11.87 -11.81 2.93
CA ILE A 58 -12.94 -11.45 1.99
C ILE A 58 -14.28 -12.07 2.41
N ILE A 59 -14.29 -13.34 2.81
CA ILE A 59 -15.54 -14.04 3.18
C ILE A 59 -16.13 -13.58 4.51
N THR A 60 -15.38 -12.83 5.33
CA THR A 60 -15.96 -12.27 6.56
C THR A 60 -16.99 -11.18 6.27
N GLU A 61 -16.95 -10.57 5.08
CA GLU A 61 -17.78 -9.41 4.69
C GLU A 61 -17.71 -8.23 5.68
N LYS A 62 -16.67 -8.22 6.51
CA LYS A 62 -16.44 -7.22 7.57
C LYS A 62 -15.90 -5.91 6.99
N TYR A 63 -15.14 -6.02 5.91
CA TYR A 63 -14.50 -4.92 5.21
C TYR A 63 -15.13 -4.70 3.84
N ASP A 64 -15.14 -3.46 3.39
CA ASP A 64 -15.66 -3.09 2.08
C ASP A 64 -14.98 -1.82 1.56
N LEU A 65 -14.98 -1.61 0.25
CA LEU A 65 -14.56 -0.34 -0.33
C LEU A 65 -15.57 0.76 0.02
N LEU A 66 -15.09 1.93 0.42
CA LEU A 66 -15.93 3.11 0.52
C LEU A 66 -16.27 3.64 -0.88
N THR A 67 -17.46 4.21 -1.03
CA THR A 67 -17.93 4.73 -2.32
C THR A 67 -17.07 5.87 -2.84
N ASP A 68 -16.72 6.82 -1.97
CA ASP A 68 -15.76 7.88 -2.30
C ASP A 68 -14.40 7.56 -1.65
N ILE A 69 -13.37 7.52 -2.47
CA ILE A 69 -12.01 7.26 -1.99
C ILE A 69 -11.50 8.36 -1.03
N LYS A 70 -12.02 9.57 -1.09
CA LYS A 70 -11.66 10.66 -0.18
C LYS A 70 -12.06 10.35 1.26
N ASP A 71 -13.19 9.65 1.43
CA ASP A 71 -13.70 9.28 2.75
C ASP A 71 -12.79 8.28 3.48
N VAL A 72 -11.96 7.53 2.73
CA VAL A 72 -10.98 6.59 3.31
C VAL A 72 -9.93 7.33 4.15
N PHE A 73 -9.57 8.55 3.72
CA PHE A 73 -8.49 9.36 4.30
C PHE A 73 -9.01 10.54 5.13
N ASP A 74 -10.33 10.63 5.33
CA ASP A 74 -10.92 11.70 6.13
C ASP A 74 -10.61 11.49 7.62
N VAL A 75 -9.98 12.47 8.25
CA VAL A 75 -9.65 12.49 9.69
C VAL A 75 -10.89 12.33 10.59
N ASN A 76 -12.09 12.67 10.11
CA ASN A 76 -13.34 12.46 10.84
C ASN A 76 -13.96 11.08 10.62
N ASN A 77 -13.38 10.25 9.75
CA ASN A 77 -13.87 8.91 9.40
C ASN A 77 -12.77 7.85 9.57
N GLU A 78 -11.90 8.02 10.55
CA GLU A 78 -10.80 7.08 10.83
C GLU A 78 -11.31 5.69 11.22
N MET A 79 -10.49 4.67 10.96
CA MET A 79 -10.84 3.26 11.20
C MET A 79 -12.18 2.86 10.58
N ASN A 80 -12.51 3.47 9.43
CA ASN A 80 -13.68 3.11 8.65
C ASN A 80 -13.59 1.66 8.13
N LYS A 81 -14.66 1.17 7.51
CA LYS A 81 -14.75 -0.24 7.09
C LYS A 81 -13.79 -0.65 5.97
N GLU A 82 -13.06 0.27 5.36
CA GLU A 82 -11.98 -0.08 4.42
C GLU A 82 -10.65 -0.32 5.15
N ILE A 83 -10.47 0.18 6.39
CA ILE A 83 -9.21 0.14 7.11
C ILE A 83 -9.08 -1.15 7.93
N LEU A 84 -8.09 -1.99 7.61
CA LEU A 84 -7.75 -3.18 8.40
C LEU A 84 -6.80 -2.84 9.54
N PHE A 85 -5.83 -1.95 9.28
CA PHE A 85 -4.88 -1.50 10.28
C PHE A 85 -4.33 -0.12 9.94
N ALA A 86 -4.27 0.75 10.95
CA ALA A 86 -3.64 2.06 10.87
C ALA A 86 -2.88 2.36 12.17
N ILE A 87 -1.81 3.14 12.07
CA ILE A 87 -1.13 3.72 13.20
C ILE A 87 -1.87 5.00 13.57
N LYS A 88 -2.40 5.03 14.79
CA LYS A 88 -3.21 6.15 15.28
C LYS A 88 -2.37 7.35 15.64
N TYR A 89 -2.82 8.52 15.21
CA TYR A 89 -2.28 9.81 15.60
C TYR A 89 -3.38 10.73 16.12
N SER A 90 -2.99 11.77 16.87
CA SER A 90 -3.92 12.78 17.37
C SER A 90 -3.21 14.08 17.63
N LYS A 91 -3.52 15.13 16.90
CA LYS A 91 -2.98 16.48 17.14
C LYS A 91 -3.45 17.13 18.45
N THR A 92 -4.47 16.56 19.11
CA THR A 92 -4.99 17.07 20.38
C THR A 92 -4.27 16.53 21.60
N LEU A 93 -3.45 15.50 21.44
CA LEU A 93 -2.60 14.93 22.50
C LEU A 93 -1.19 15.49 22.38
N ILE A 94 -0.54 15.73 23.53
CA ILE A 94 0.88 16.13 23.57
C ILE A 94 1.70 15.03 22.89
N ASP A 95 2.50 15.42 21.89
CA ASP A 95 3.31 14.52 21.06
C ASP A 95 2.50 13.44 20.32
N GLY A 96 1.20 13.63 20.19
CA GLY A 96 0.30 12.67 19.53
C GLY A 96 0.10 12.92 18.03
N GLY A 97 0.47 14.09 17.52
CA GLY A 97 0.42 14.42 16.10
C GLY A 97 1.70 14.03 15.37
N HIS A 98 1.72 14.25 14.06
CA HIS A 98 2.91 14.03 13.24
C HIS A 98 3.11 15.14 12.21
N GLY A 99 4.39 15.41 11.90
CA GLY A 99 4.79 16.36 10.86
C GLY A 99 5.19 15.70 9.53
N MET A 100 4.92 14.41 9.33
CA MET A 100 5.38 13.69 8.14
C MET A 100 4.88 14.34 6.84
N TRP A 101 3.65 14.80 6.83
CA TRP A 101 3.05 15.45 5.67
C TRP A 101 3.59 16.87 5.41
N LEU A 102 4.21 17.50 6.40
CA LEU A 102 4.92 18.76 6.21
C LEU A 102 6.11 18.59 5.26
N SER A 103 6.81 17.48 5.34
CA SER A 103 7.89 17.14 4.42
C SER A 103 7.39 16.98 2.98
N LEU A 104 6.14 16.51 2.81
CA LEU A 104 5.50 16.38 1.50
C LEU A 104 5.00 17.71 0.95
N SER A 105 4.86 18.74 1.79
CA SER A 105 4.47 20.10 1.38
C SER A 105 5.66 20.98 1.01
N ASP A 106 6.88 20.56 1.32
CA ASP A 106 8.08 21.26 0.90
C ASP A 106 8.24 21.14 -0.62
N VAL A 107 8.35 22.29 -1.29
CA VAL A 107 8.49 22.42 -2.74
C VAL A 107 9.68 21.60 -3.29
N THR A 108 10.66 21.31 -2.44
CA THR A 108 11.87 20.57 -2.82
C THR A 108 11.78 19.07 -2.59
N LEU A 109 10.91 18.58 -1.70
CA LEU A 109 10.90 17.18 -1.26
C LEU A 109 9.56 16.45 -1.48
N GLY A 110 8.45 17.16 -1.67
CA GLY A 110 7.12 16.60 -1.52
C GLY A 110 6.18 16.66 -2.71
N HIS A 111 6.64 16.99 -3.91
CA HIS A 111 5.77 17.00 -5.07
C HIS A 111 5.60 15.59 -5.65
N PHE A 112 4.36 15.24 -5.95
CA PHE A 112 4.10 14.09 -6.82
C PHE A 112 4.81 14.29 -8.16
N SER A 113 5.49 13.25 -8.63
CA SER A 113 6.16 13.30 -9.93
C SER A 113 5.15 13.55 -11.06
N ASP A 114 5.58 14.22 -12.11
CA ASP A 114 4.74 14.44 -13.29
C ASP A 114 4.38 13.10 -13.96
N VAL A 115 5.23 12.08 -13.82
CA VAL A 115 4.95 10.71 -14.26
C VAL A 115 3.73 10.15 -13.55
N LEU A 116 3.63 10.30 -12.22
CA LEU A 116 2.47 9.85 -11.46
C LEU A 116 1.22 10.65 -11.82
N LYS A 117 1.31 11.97 -11.88
CA LYS A 117 0.18 12.84 -12.25
C LYS A 117 -0.35 12.52 -13.64
N GLY A 118 0.56 12.29 -14.60
CA GLY A 118 0.22 11.93 -15.98
C GLY A 118 -0.29 10.50 -16.17
N ALA A 119 -0.22 9.65 -15.14
CA ALA A 119 -0.72 8.29 -15.20
C ALA A 119 -2.24 8.18 -14.96
N TYR A 120 -2.87 9.21 -14.41
CA TYR A 120 -4.32 9.24 -14.20
C TYR A 120 -5.06 9.76 -15.42
N ASN A 121 -6.14 9.07 -15.78
CA ASN A 121 -7.10 9.59 -16.76
C ASN A 121 -7.91 10.74 -16.15
N SER A 122 -8.47 11.60 -17.00
CA SER A 122 -9.31 12.73 -16.57
C SER A 122 -10.51 12.32 -15.71
N ASP A 123 -11.00 11.12 -15.91
CA ASP A 123 -12.20 10.58 -15.25
C ASP A 123 -11.86 9.78 -13.98
N ASP A 124 -10.58 9.58 -13.67
CA ASP A 124 -10.15 8.85 -12.48
C ASP A 124 -10.33 9.71 -11.22
N ALA A 125 -11.27 9.33 -10.37
CA ALA A 125 -11.60 10.05 -9.14
C ALA A 125 -10.39 10.21 -8.20
N ARG A 126 -9.38 9.35 -8.31
CA ARG A 126 -8.16 9.37 -7.48
C ARG A 126 -7.21 10.51 -7.84
N ALA A 127 -7.31 11.06 -9.06
CA ALA A 127 -6.47 12.19 -9.47
C ALA A 127 -6.60 13.38 -8.50
N GLY A 128 -7.80 13.63 -7.96
CA GLY A 128 -8.05 14.69 -6.99
C GLY A 128 -7.33 14.50 -5.64
N LEU A 129 -6.91 13.27 -5.29
CA LEU A 129 -6.12 13.00 -4.08
C LEU A 129 -4.67 13.48 -4.20
N LEU A 130 -4.17 13.69 -5.41
CA LEU A 130 -2.83 14.22 -5.67
C LEU A 130 -2.77 15.76 -5.63
N GLU A 131 -3.90 16.42 -5.52
CA GLU A 131 -3.95 17.86 -5.35
C GLU A 131 -3.46 18.25 -3.96
N TYR A 132 -2.96 19.48 -3.85
CA TYR A 132 -2.53 20.04 -2.58
C TYR A 132 -3.53 21.09 -2.10
N LYS A 133 -3.90 21.03 -0.83
CA LYS A 133 -4.71 22.03 -0.18
C LYS A 133 -3.88 22.84 0.80
N LYS A 134 -4.07 24.17 0.76
CA LYS A 134 -3.35 25.07 1.66
C LYS A 134 -3.94 25.02 3.07
N SER A 135 -3.08 24.76 4.05
CA SER A 135 -3.38 24.86 5.49
C SER A 135 -2.39 25.82 6.11
N GLY A 136 -2.83 27.01 6.51
CA GLY A 136 -1.93 28.09 6.92
C GLY A 136 -0.93 28.47 5.82
N SER A 137 0.36 28.31 6.08
CA SER A 137 1.46 28.53 5.12
C SER A 137 1.91 27.26 4.40
N VAL A 138 1.28 26.12 4.66
CA VAL A 138 1.68 24.80 4.20
C VAL A 138 0.67 24.25 3.20
N TYR A 139 1.14 23.50 2.20
CA TYR A 139 0.32 22.76 1.25
C TYR A 139 0.38 21.27 1.60
N LEU A 140 -0.77 20.66 1.88
CA LEU A 140 -0.89 19.25 2.21
C LEU A 140 -1.57 18.48 1.08
N PRO A 141 -1.15 17.25 0.77
CA PRO A 141 -1.82 16.45 -0.23
C PRO A 141 -3.23 16.11 0.24
N MET A 142 -4.20 16.17 -0.68
CA MET A 142 -5.60 15.88 -0.35
C MET A 142 -5.80 14.48 0.22
N LYS A 143 -5.00 13.52 -0.20
CA LYS A 143 -5.08 12.13 0.28
C LYS A 143 -4.96 12.02 1.82
N TYR A 144 -4.18 12.90 2.44
CA TYR A 144 -3.98 12.92 3.90
C TYR A 144 -4.16 14.33 4.45
N TYR A 145 -5.13 15.06 3.87
CA TYR A 145 -5.36 16.42 4.31
C TYR A 145 -6.01 16.45 5.69
N ASP A 146 -5.39 17.17 6.61
CA ASP A 146 -5.97 17.59 7.88
C ASP A 146 -5.63 19.06 8.13
N ILE A 147 -6.45 19.73 8.94
CA ILE A 147 -6.16 21.09 9.40
C ILE A 147 -5.07 21.01 10.44
N GLN A 148 -3.92 21.63 10.14
CA GLN A 148 -2.82 21.71 11.08
C GLN A 148 -3.20 22.39 12.39
N ASP A 149 -2.66 21.91 13.51
CA ASP A 149 -2.59 22.67 14.74
C ASP A 149 -1.70 23.90 14.53
N VAL A 150 -2.18 25.08 14.98
CA VAL A 150 -1.50 26.36 14.74
C VAL A 150 -0.20 26.46 15.54
N SER A 151 -0.11 25.78 16.67
CA SER A 151 1.01 25.86 17.60
C SER A 151 2.13 24.88 17.28
N THR A 152 1.78 23.62 17.00
CA THR A 152 2.73 22.53 16.77
C THR A 152 3.03 22.33 15.30
N LYS A 153 2.13 22.76 14.40
CA LYS A 153 2.10 22.46 12.96
C LYS A 153 1.93 20.98 12.65
N ASP A 154 1.42 20.19 13.60
CA ASP A 154 1.13 18.79 13.46
C ASP A 154 -0.24 18.55 12.83
N VAL A 155 -0.38 17.40 12.20
CA VAL A 155 -1.64 16.84 11.73
C VAL A 155 -1.94 15.56 12.49
N GLY A 156 -3.21 15.18 12.57
CA GLY A 156 -3.64 14.05 13.40
C GLY A 156 -4.23 12.88 12.63
N ASN A 157 -4.21 12.93 11.30
CA ASN A 157 -4.74 11.84 10.48
C ASN A 157 -3.88 10.57 10.61
N ASP A 158 -4.53 9.42 10.71
CA ASP A 158 -3.89 8.13 10.87
C ASP A 158 -3.01 7.74 9.68
N PHE A 159 -1.92 7.02 9.95
CA PHE A 159 -1.14 6.38 8.89
C PHE A 159 -1.71 5.00 8.59
N ILE A 160 -2.35 4.87 7.43
CA ILE A 160 -2.97 3.63 6.97
C ILE A 160 -1.87 2.65 6.53
N VAL A 161 -1.83 1.47 7.17
CA VAL A 161 -0.86 0.40 6.86
C VAL A 161 -1.48 -0.66 5.94
N LEU A 162 -2.73 -1.05 6.22
CA LEU A 162 -3.45 -2.08 5.49
C LEU A 162 -4.90 -1.65 5.28
N ARG A 163 -5.38 -1.74 4.05
CA ARG A 163 -6.77 -1.45 3.70
C ARG A 163 -7.33 -2.44 2.67
N TYR A 164 -8.65 -2.52 2.58
CA TYR A 164 -9.35 -3.56 1.83
C TYR A 164 -9.05 -3.56 0.33
N ALA A 165 -8.78 -2.38 -0.26
CA ALA A 165 -8.32 -2.32 -1.65
C ALA A 165 -7.00 -3.10 -1.89
N ASP A 166 -6.08 -3.11 -0.90
CA ASP A 166 -4.84 -3.91 -0.98
C ASP A 166 -5.17 -5.40 -0.97
N ILE A 167 -6.12 -5.83 -0.13
CA ILE A 167 -6.61 -7.22 -0.08
C ILE A 167 -7.17 -7.63 -1.44
N LEU A 168 -8.04 -6.80 -2.04
CA LEU A 168 -8.66 -7.12 -3.33
C LEU A 168 -7.63 -7.22 -4.45
N LEU A 169 -6.67 -6.29 -4.53
CA LEU A 169 -5.65 -6.30 -5.58
C LEU A 169 -4.61 -7.41 -5.39
N MET A 170 -4.24 -7.76 -4.14
CA MET A 170 -3.44 -8.95 -3.87
C MET A 170 -4.19 -10.23 -4.25
N TYR A 171 -5.49 -10.29 -3.97
CA TYR A 171 -6.30 -11.45 -4.32
C TYR A 171 -6.47 -11.60 -5.84
N ALA A 172 -6.66 -10.49 -6.55
CA ALA A 172 -6.65 -10.48 -8.02
C ALA A 172 -5.33 -11.03 -8.60
N GLU A 173 -4.20 -10.65 -7.99
CA GLU A 173 -2.88 -11.14 -8.39
C GLU A 173 -2.73 -12.65 -8.17
N VAL A 174 -3.08 -13.16 -6.99
CA VAL A 174 -2.90 -14.60 -6.69
C VAL A 174 -3.84 -15.48 -7.51
N LEU A 175 -5.06 -15.02 -7.79
CA LEU A 175 -5.97 -15.74 -8.69
C LEU A 175 -5.40 -15.84 -10.10
N ASN A 176 -4.81 -14.76 -10.61
CA ASN A 176 -4.17 -14.76 -11.91
C ASN A 176 -2.92 -15.66 -11.95
N GLU A 177 -2.13 -15.73 -10.89
CA GLU A 177 -0.98 -16.64 -10.84
C GLU A 177 -1.41 -18.12 -10.86
N GLU A 178 -2.59 -18.44 -10.32
CA GLU A 178 -3.16 -19.78 -10.36
C GLU A 178 -3.78 -20.10 -11.74
N SER A 179 -4.62 -19.20 -12.26
CA SER A 179 -5.34 -19.38 -13.49
C SER A 179 -5.80 -18.06 -14.09
N PHE A 180 -5.56 -17.87 -15.39
CA PHE A 180 -6.07 -16.71 -16.12
C PHE A 180 -7.53 -16.95 -16.51
N ASP A 181 -8.44 -16.65 -15.57
CA ASP A 181 -9.89 -16.67 -15.81
C ASP A 181 -10.36 -15.28 -16.25
N THR A 182 -10.99 -15.22 -17.43
CA THR A 182 -11.42 -13.95 -18.06
C THR A 182 -12.85 -13.56 -17.76
N ASP A 183 -13.60 -14.33 -16.99
CA ASP A 183 -14.96 -13.99 -16.58
C ASP A 183 -14.95 -12.88 -15.51
N ILE A 184 -15.29 -11.67 -15.92
CA ILE A 184 -15.33 -10.48 -15.04
C ILE A 184 -16.37 -10.58 -13.90
N ASN A 185 -17.32 -11.51 -13.97
CA ASN A 185 -18.35 -11.73 -12.96
C ASN A 185 -18.03 -12.90 -12.01
N SER A 186 -17.02 -13.68 -12.34
CA SER A 186 -16.61 -14.83 -11.55
C SER A 186 -15.77 -14.41 -10.36
N LYS A 187 -16.16 -14.81 -9.12
CA LYS A 187 -15.35 -14.64 -7.93
C LYS A 187 -14.06 -15.49 -7.93
N ASN A 188 -13.87 -16.35 -8.92
CA ASN A 188 -12.61 -17.07 -9.13
C ASN A 188 -11.68 -16.34 -10.11
N SER A 189 -12.14 -15.26 -10.72
CA SER A 189 -11.37 -14.44 -11.65
C SER A 189 -10.73 -13.25 -10.96
N GLY A 190 -9.47 -12.98 -11.29
CA GLY A 190 -8.78 -11.77 -10.85
C GLY A 190 -9.47 -10.49 -11.34
N PHE A 191 -10.11 -10.52 -12.53
CA PHE A 191 -10.84 -9.38 -13.08
C PHE A 191 -11.97 -8.89 -12.17
N TYR A 192 -12.67 -9.79 -11.50
CA TYR A 192 -13.74 -9.41 -10.58
C TYR A 192 -13.25 -8.45 -9.47
N TYR A 193 -12.10 -8.74 -8.88
CA TYR A 193 -11.55 -7.96 -7.77
C TYR A 193 -10.83 -6.70 -8.25
N LEU A 194 -10.10 -6.79 -9.35
CA LEU A 194 -9.47 -5.63 -10.00
C LEU A 194 -10.54 -4.60 -10.39
N ASN A 195 -11.62 -5.05 -11.02
CA ASN A 195 -12.69 -4.18 -11.49
C ASN A 195 -13.49 -3.52 -10.37
N LYS A 196 -13.60 -4.13 -9.19
CA LYS A 196 -14.18 -3.46 -8.02
C LYS A 196 -13.41 -2.19 -7.62
N VAL A 197 -12.09 -2.23 -7.66
CA VAL A 197 -11.27 -1.06 -7.35
C VAL A 197 -11.39 0.00 -8.45
N ARG A 198 -11.43 -0.42 -9.71
CA ARG A 198 -11.63 0.46 -10.86
C ARG A 198 -13.00 1.12 -10.88
N ASP A 199 -14.05 0.36 -10.59
CA ASP A 199 -15.42 0.87 -10.52
C ASP A 199 -15.54 1.98 -9.45
N ARG A 200 -14.97 1.77 -8.27
CA ARG A 200 -14.88 2.80 -7.23
C ARG A 200 -14.14 4.05 -7.70
N ALA A 201 -13.12 3.90 -8.54
CA ALA A 201 -12.36 5.01 -9.13
C ALA A 201 -13.09 5.70 -10.30
N GLY A 202 -14.28 5.23 -10.69
CA GLY A 202 -15.05 5.75 -11.82
C GLY A 202 -14.55 5.28 -13.18
N LEU A 203 -13.71 4.23 -13.22
CA LEU A 203 -13.10 3.73 -14.44
C LEU A 203 -13.88 2.53 -15.02
N PRO A 204 -13.89 2.37 -16.35
CA PRO A 204 -14.51 1.21 -16.99
C PRO A 204 -13.80 -0.08 -16.58
N ASN A 205 -14.59 -1.18 -16.53
CA ASN A 205 -14.06 -2.51 -16.28
C ASN A 205 -13.06 -2.90 -17.37
N LEU A 206 -11.96 -3.53 -16.95
CA LEU A 206 -11.08 -4.24 -17.88
C LEU A 206 -11.65 -5.62 -18.19
N THR A 207 -11.46 -6.04 -19.42
CA THR A 207 -11.85 -7.36 -19.92
C THR A 207 -10.68 -8.03 -20.64
N SER A 208 -10.85 -9.24 -21.11
CA SER A 208 -9.85 -9.92 -21.93
C SER A 208 -9.59 -9.26 -23.30
N LEU A 209 -10.39 -8.27 -23.70
CA LEU A 209 -10.12 -7.48 -24.90
C LEU A 209 -8.96 -6.50 -24.69
N GLU A 210 -8.94 -5.82 -23.54
CA GLU A 210 -7.87 -4.88 -23.17
C GLU A 210 -6.68 -5.60 -22.55
N VAL A 211 -6.92 -6.76 -21.91
CA VAL A 211 -5.93 -7.53 -21.14
C VAL A 211 -5.98 -9.00 -21.59
N PRO A 212 -5.38 -9.33 -22.76
CA PRO A 212 -5.60 -10.61 -23.41
C PRO A 212 -4.79 -11.78 -22.85
N SER A 213 -3.86 -11.54 -21.93
CA SER A 213 -3.01 -12.60 -21.37
C SER A 213 -2.81 -12.47 -19.86
N GLN A 214 -2.41 -13.57 -19.22
CA GLN A 214 -2.01 -13.62 -17.81
C GLN A 214 -0.91 -12.59 -17.50
N SER A 215 0.06 -12.42 -18.38
CA SER A 215 1.14 -11.44 -18.23
C SER A 215 0.63 -10.00 -18.30
N ASP A 216 -0.30 -9.72 -19.21
CA ASP A 216 -0.89 -8.38 -19.31
C ASP A 216 -1.79 -8.09 -18.11
N PHE A 217 -2.49 -9.08 -17.58
CA PHE A 217 -3.28 -8.94 -16.36
C PHE A 217 -2.39 -8.62 -15.16
N LYS A 218 -1.26 -9.28 -15.03
CA LYS A 218 -0.27 -8.96 -13.98
C LYS A 218 0.20 -7.50 -14.05
N LYS A 219 0.48 -7.00 -15.26
CA LYS A 219 0.83 -5.59 -15.48
C LYS A 219 -0.34 -4.67 -15.11
N ALA A 220 -1.58 -5.05 -15.47
CA ALA A 220 -2.78 -4.28 -15.15
C ALA A 220 -2.98 -4.16 -13.63
N VAL A 221 -2.83 -5.25 -12.86
CA VAL A 221 -2.90 -5.22 -11.39
C VAL A 221 -1.80 -4.32 -10.81
N LEU A 222 -0.55 -4.44 -11.27
CA LEU A 222 0.55 -3.61 -10.78
C LEU A 222 0.37 -2.13 -11.12
N ASN A 223 -0.25 -1.82 -12.26
CA ASN A 223 -0.61 -0.46 -12.61
C ASN A 223 -1.76 0.05 -11.74
N GLU A 224 -2.79 -0.76 -11.51
CA GLU A 224 -3.89 -0.37 -10.62
C GLU A 224 -3.38 -0.11 -9.19
N ARG A 225 -2.47 -0.94 -8.67
CA ARG A 225 -1.80 -0.72 -7.38
C ARG A 225 -0.99 0.59 -7.37
N TYR A 226 -0.34 0.94 -8.47
CA TYR A 226 0.40 2.21 -8.61
C TYR A 226 -0.50 3.43 -8.50
N LEU A 227 -1.68 3.38 -9.12
CA LEU A 227 -2.67 4.45 -9.08
C LEU A 227 -3.44 4.50 -7.74
N GLU A 228 -3.62 3.36 -7.09
CA GLU A 228 -4.40 3.24 -5.87
C GLU A 228 -3.62 3.65 -4.61
N PHE A 229 -2.32 3.34 -4.53
CA PHE A 229 -1.51 3.45 -3.31
C PHE A 229 -0.40 4.51 -3.32
N PRO A 230 -0.52 5.68 -3.99
CA PRO A 230 0.49 6.72 -3.80
C PRO A 230 0.53 7.15 -2.32
N LEU A 231 1.73 7.42 -1.80
CA LEU A 231 2.04 7.78 -0.42
C LEU A 231 1.76 6.68 0.64
N GLU A 232 1.40 5.45 0.24
CA GLU A 232 1.19 4.33 1.17
C GLU A 232 2.40 3.38 1.25
N GLY A 233 3.52 3.72 0.62
CA GLY A 233 4.78 2.98 0.74
C GLY A 233 4.83 1.65 -0.03
N ASN A 234 3.83 1.31 -0.84
CA ASN A 234 3.74 0.00 -1.50
C ASN A 234 4.60 -0.14 -2.76
N ARG A 235 4.75 0.94 -3.56
CA ARG A 235 5.26 0.86 -4.93
C ARG A 235 6.62 0.22 -5.07
N TRP A 236 7.60 0.62 -4.26
CA TRP A 236 8.96 0.07 -4.34
C TRP A 236 8.99 -1.43 -4.07
N PHE A 237 8.27 -1.88 -3.05
CA PHE A 237 8.19 -3.29 -2.70
C PHE A 237 7.46 -4.11 -3.77
N ASP A 238 6.42 -3.57 -4.40
CA ASP A 238 5.77 -4.21 -5.55
C ASP A 238 6.74 -4.40 -6.72
N LEU A 239 7.53 -3.39 -7.05
CA LEU A 239 8.52 -3.45 -8.13
C LEU A 239 9.64 -4.47 -7.85
N ILE A 240 10.10 -4.53 -6.59
CA ILE A 240 11.16 -5.47 -6.18
C ILE A 240 10.65 -6.92 -6.20
N ARG A 241 9.50 -7.21 -5.55
CA ARG A 241 8.98 -8.58 -5.47
C ARG A 241 8.59 -9.17 -6.82
N THR A 242 8.18 -8.32 -7.76
CA THR A 242 7.82 -8.73 -9.13
C THR A 242 9.00 -8.72 -10.10
N GLY A 243 10.15 -8.17 -9.69
CA GLY A 243 11.35 -8.08 -10.51
C GLY A 243 11.28 -7.04 -11.63
N THR A 244 10.32 -6.10 -11.57
CA THR A 244 10.05 -5.11 -12.64
C THR A 244 10.69 -3.74 -12.40
N ALA A 245 11.42 -3.56 -11.29
CA ALA A 245 11.95 -2.25 -10.88
C ALA A 245 12.80 -1.57 -11.97
N LYS A 246 13.74 -2.30 -12.57
CA LYS A 246 14.63 -1.75 -13.60
C LYS A 246 13.87 -1.29 -14.84
N GLU A 247 12.97 -2.14 -15.34
CA GLU A 247 12.17 -1.87 -16.53
C GLU A 247 11.28 -0.64 -16.31
N VAL A 248 10.55 -0.62 -15.19
CA VAL A 248 9.60 0.47 -14.88
C VAL A 248 10.30 1.80 -14.67
N ILE A 249 11.43 1.81 -13.94
CA ILE A 249 12.16 3.07 -13.69
C ILE A 249 12.86 3.55 -14.95
N LYS A 250 13.41 2.64 -15.77
CA LYS A 250 13.96 3.00 -17.07
C LYS A 250 12.90 3.64 -17.98
N ALA A 251 11.71 3.04 -18.06
CA ALA A 251 10.62 3.55 -18.86
C ALA A 251 10.10 4.91 -18.37
N ALA A 252 10.04 5.12 -17.04
CA ALA A 252 9.48 6.32 -16.45
C ALA A 252 10.43 7.52 -16.42
N TYR A 253 11.73 7.27 -16.19
CA TYR A 253 12.71 8.32 -15.89
C TYR A 253 13.98 8.26 -16.73
N ASP A 254 14.11 7.31 -17.65
CA ASP A 254 15.32 7.03 -18.44
C ASP A 254 16.57 6.75 -17.57
N ILE A 255 16.37 6.14 -16.40
CA ILE A 255 17.43 5.80 -15.44
C ILE A 255 17.71 4.31 -15.46
N ASP A 256 18.96 3.94 -15.68
CA ASP A 256 19.44 2.57 -15.54
C ASP A 256 19.85 2.30 -14.09
N ILE A 257 19.12 1.40 -13.40
CA ILE A 257 19.42 1.00 -12.03
C ILE A 257 20.31 -0.24 -12.03
N PRO A 258 21.53 -0.18 -11.47
CA PRO A 258 22.36 -1.36 -11.28
C PRO A 258 21.79 -2.29 -10.21
N ASP A 259 22.10 -3.59 -10.29
CA ASP A 259 21.51 -4.62 -9.41
C ASP A 259 21.71 -4.36 -7.92
N TYR A 260 22.88 -3.84 -7.53
CA TYR A 260 23.12 -3.58 -6.11
C TYR A 260 22.17 -2.54 -5.51
N ARG A 261 21.63 -1.62 -6.31
CA ARG A 261 20.67 -0.61 -5.84
C ARG A 261 19.25 -1.14 -5.62
N LEU A 262 18.98 -2.39 -5.96
CA LEU A 262 17.71 -3.05 -5.64
C LEU A 262 17.66 -3.47 -4.15
N ILE A 263 18.78 -3.43 -3.45
CA ILE A 263 18.92 -3.69 -2.02
C ILE A 263 19.46 -2.41 -1.38
N PHE A 264 18.88 -1.98 -0.26
CA PHE A 264 19.39 -0.82 0.46
C PHE A 264 20.74 -1.12 1.14
N PRO A 265 21.64 -0.12 1.26
CA PRO A 265 22.83 -0.27 2.09
C PRO A 265 22.46 -0.47 3.56
N ILE A 266 23.27 -1.21 4.29
CA ILE A 266 23.22 -1.20 5.76
C ILE A 266 23.68 0.19 6.21
N PRO A 267 22.96 0.87 7.13
CA PRO A 267 23.39 2.18 7.62
C PRO A 267 24.83 2.16 8.10
N SER A 268 25.65 3.12 7.68
CA SER A 268 27.08 3.16 8.00
C SER A 268 27.32 3.15 9.52
N ALA A 269 26.48 3.84 10.26
CA ALA A 269 26.55 3.84 11.72
C ALA A 269 26.40 2.46 12.36
N GLU A 270 25.62 1.55 11.77
CA GLU A 270 25.50 0.17 12.29
C GLU A 270 26.71 -0.67 11.91
N VAL A 271 27.23 -0.50 10.70
CA VAL A 271 28.48 -1.18 10.27
C VAL A 271 29.65 -0.74 11.15
N GLU A 272 29.76 0.56 11.42
CA GLU A 272 30.81 1.14 12.27
C GLU A 272 30.71 0.67 13.74
N LYS A 273 29.51 0.57 14.30
CA LYS A 273 29.32 0.05 15.67
C LYS A 273 29.82 -1.39 15.82
N VAL A 274 29.51 -2.24 14.85
CA VAL A 274 29.96 -3.63 14.86
C VAL A 274 31.48 -3.71 14.56
N ASN A 275 31.97 -2.84 13.68
CA ASN A 275 33.38 -2.74 13.27
C ASN A 275 34.02 -4.10 12.98
N ASN A 276 33.28 -5.03 12.42
CA ASN A 276 33.73 -6.37 12.05
C ASN A 276 32.98 -6.86 10.81
N PRO A 277 33.58 -6.80 9.62
CA PRO A 277 32.94 -7.19 8.38
C PRO A 277 32.62 -8.69 8.27
N ASN A 278 33.16 -9.54 9.16
CA ASN A 278 32.80 -10.95 9.21
C ASN A 278 31.45 -11.16 9.96
N ILE A 279 31.05 -10.20 10.80
CA ILE A 279 29.79 -10.24 11.55
C ILE A 279 28.70 -9.47 10.80
N LEU A 280 29.00 -8.26 10.36
CA LEU A 280 28.08 -7.39 9.63
C LEU A 280 28.80 -6.77 8.42
N PRO A 281 28.93 -7.52 7.31
CA PRO A 281 29.45 -6.97 6.06
C PRO A 281 28.45 -6.00 5.45
N GLN A 282 28.92 -4.92 4.84
CA GLN A 282 28.08 -4.08 4.00
C GLN A 282 27.55 -4.88 2.79
N ASN A 283 26.39 -4.52 2.30
CA ASN A 283 25.86 -5.09 1.06
C ASN A 283 26.83 -4.82 -0.11
N PRO A 284 26.94 -5.76 -1.08
CA PRO A 284 27.92 -5.62 -2.17
C PRO A 284 27.78 -4.29 -2.92
N GLN A 285 28.89 -3.67 -3.22
CA GLN A 285 29.04 -2.42 -4.01
C GLN A 285 28.58 -1.13 -3.28
N TYR A 286 28.34 -1.20 -1.98
CA TYR A 286 28.16 -0.04 -1.11
C TYR A 286 29.41 0.25 -0.26
#